data_4e0463a7c0c05c4e851eac8224d6757e
#
_entry.id   4e0463a7c0c05c4e851eac8224d6757e
#
_cell.length_a   1.000
_cell.length_b   1.000
_cell.length_c   1.000
_cell.angle_alpha   90.00
_cell.angle_beta   90.00
_cell.angle_gamma   90.00
#
_symmetry.space_group_name_H-M   'P 1'
#
loop_
_entity.id
_entity.type
_entity.pdbx_description
1 polymer ?
#
loop_
_entity_poly.entity_id
_entity_poly.type
_entity_poly.pdbx_seq_one_letter_code
_entity_poly.pdbx_strand_id
1 'polypeptide(L)'
;MKISLQRKNNAVHFEGSSELSDIKVNIDGTEAIGGEGKGVRPMELVLMALGSCSALDLVAILQKQRQDLQDIQIEVKGKRREELPNVFTNIHISFFLKGEIDTIKAEKAAELAVKKYCSVHDMLAAGGIDITYSLQIN
;
A
#
# COMPACT_ATOMS: atom_id res chain seq x y z
N MET A 1 -1.31 -19.14 5.44
CA MET A 1 -2.02 -17.82 5.33
C MET A 1 -3.29 -18.04 4.53
N LYS A 2 -4.43 -17.66 5.09
CA LYS A 2 -5.73 -17.85 4.45
C LYS A 2 -6.59 -16.59 4.58
N ILE A 3 -7.22 -16.20 3.50
CA ILE A 3 -8.21 -15.13 3.43
C ILE A 3 -9.54 -15.74 2.97
N SER A 4 -10.63 -15.28 3.55
CA SER A 4 -11.99 -15.62 3.12
C SER A 4 -12.73 -14.37 2.68
N LEU A 5 -13.52 -14.49 1.63
CA LEU A 5 -14.36 -13.41 1.11
C LEU A 5 -15.82 -13.89 1.09
N GLN A 6 -16.71 -13.05 1.62
CA GLN A 6 -18.15 -13.32 1.63
C GLN A 6 -18.91 -12.16 0.99
N ARG A 7 -19.80 -12.47 0.03
CA ARG A 7 -20.69 -11.47 -0.55
C ARG A 7 -21.74 -11.03 0.47
N LYS A 8 -21.95 -9.73 0.62
CA LYS A 8 -22.79 -9.11 1.65
C LYS A 8 -24.11 -8.55 1.12
N ASN A 9 -24.27 -8.39 -0.19
CA ASN A 9 -25.50 -7.92 -0.83
C ASN A 9 -25.79 -8.71 -2.12
N ASN A 10 -26.82 -8.32 -2.86
CA ASN A 10 -27.14 -8.95 -4.14
C ASN A 10 -26.32 -8.41 -5.33
N ALA A 11 -25.36 -7.54 -5.07
CA ALA A 11 -24.48 -6.93 -6.05
C ALA A 11 -23.02 -7.36 -5.82
N VAL A 12 -22.10 -6.42 -5.62
CA VAL A 12 -20.66 -6.62 -5.65
C VAL A 12 -19.96 -6.20 -4.35
N HIS A 13 -20.70 -6.06 -3.25
CA HIS A 13 -20.10 -5.80 -1.94
C HIS A 13 -19.63 -7.12 -1.30
N PHE A 14 -18.33 -7.18 -0.97
CA PHE A 14 -17.70 -8.29 -0.28
C PHE A 14 -17.09 -7.84 1.05
N GLU A 15 -17.08 -8.76 1.99
CA GLU A 15 -16.34 -8.62 3.25
C GLU A 15 -15.21 -9.64 3.27
N GLY A 16 -13.98 -9.15 3.38
CA GLY A 16 -12.79 -9.96 3.53
C GLY A 16 -12.43 -10.19 4.99
N SER A 17 -11.95 -11.37 5.32
CA SER A 17 -11.47 -11.74 6.65
C SER A 17 -10.17 -12.53 6.57
N SER A 18 -9.33 -12.35 7.59
CA SER A 18 -8.08 -13.11 7.77
C SER A 18 -8.24 -14.09 8.93
N GLU A 19 -7.57 -15.23 8.87
CA GLU A 19 -7.43 -16.14 10.01
C GLU A 19 -6.60 -15.57 11.17
N LEU A 20 -5.83 -14.51 10.90
CA LEU A 20 -4.91 -13.89 11.85
C LEU A 20 -5.50 -12.69 12.60
N SER A 21 -6.69 -12.23 12.23
CA SER A 21 -7.31 -11.02 12.78
C SER A 21 -8.83 -11.06 12.67
N ASP A 22 -9.50 -10.53 13.68
CA ASP A 22 -10.97 -10.35 13.68
C ASP A 22 -11.39 -9.11 12.85
N ILE A 23 -10.44 -8.34 12.34
CA ILE A 23 -10.70 -7.15 11.53
C ILE A 23 -11.25 -7.58 10.16
N LYS A 24 -12.31 -6.90 9.75
CA LYS A 24 -12.94 -7.09 8.44
C LYS A 24 -12.55 -5.95 7.49
N VAL A 25 -12.39 -6.29 6.22
CA VAL A 25 -12.15 -5.34 5.15
C VAL A 25 -13.34 -5.36 4.19
N ASN A 26 -13.99 -4.23 4.01
CA ASN A 26 -15.09 -4.09 3.06
C ASN A 26 -14.55 -3.72 1.68
N ILE A 27 -14.99 -4.45 0.67
CA ILE A 27 -14.58 -4.32 -0.72
C ILE A 27 -15.84 -4.14 -1.56
N ASP A 28 -15.85 -3.15 -2.44
CA ASP A 28 -16.99 -2.90 -3.32
C ASP A 28 -16.50 -2.58 -4.74
N GLY A 29 -17.42 -2.71 -5.69
CA GLY A 29 -17.17 -2.36 -7.08
C GLY A 29 -17.46 -0.91 -7.40
N THR A 30 -17.34 -0.56 -8.68
CA THR A 30 -17.80 0.72 -9.20
C THR A 30 -19.32 0.74 -9.29
N GLU A 31 -19.92 1.94 -9.28
CA GLU A 31 -21.35 2.13 -9.46
C GLU A 31 -21.85 1.47 -10.76
N ALA A 32 -21.05 1.53 -11.84
CA ALA A 32 -21.38 0.93 -13.15
C ALA A 32 -21.65 -0.57 -13.10
N ILE A 33 -21.11 -1.30 -12.10
CA ILE A 33 -21.33 -2.74 -11.90
C ILE A 33 -22.15 -3.04 -10.64
N GLY A 34 -22.84 -2.05 -10.09
CA GLY A 34 -23.70 -2.20 -8.93
C GLY A 34 -23.04 -1.94 -7.58
N GLY A 35 -21.88 -1.28 -7.57
CA GLY A 35 -21.23 -0.84 -6.33
C GLY A 35 -22.05 0.27 -5.64
N GLU A 36 -22.06 0.25 -4.32
CA GLU A 36 -22.82 1.17 -3.47
C GLU A 36 -21.91 2.03 -2.57
N GLY A 37 -20.59 2.04 -2.82
CA GLY A 37 -19.61 2.78 -2.02
C GLY A 37 -19.41 2.22 -0.61
N LYS A 38 -19.66 0.94 -0.40
CA LYS A 38 -19.57 0.28 0.91
C LYS A 38 -18.18 -0.26 1.25
N GLY A 39 -17.23 -0.10 0.36
CA GLY A 39 -15.87 -0.58 0.57
C GLY A 39 -14.88 -0.01 -0.44
N VAL A 40 -13.61 -0.33 -0.22
CA VAL A 40 -12.54 0.01 -1.15
C VAL A 40 -12.58 -0.91 -2.37
N ARG A 41 -11.99 -0.46 -3.48
CA ARG A 41 -11.88 -1.28 -4.68
C ARG A 41 -10.68 -2.23 -4.61
N PRO A 42 -10.71 -3.39 -5.28
CA PRO A 42 -9.59 -4.32 -5.27
C PRO A 42 -8.25 -3.71 -5.65
N MET A 43 -8.20 -2.84 -6.67
CA MET A 43 -6.95 -2.19 -7.08
C MET A 43 -6.47 -1.12 -6.07
N GLU A 44 -7.37 -0.52 -5.29
CA GLU A 44 -6.99 0.35 -4.17
C GLU A 44 -6.34 -0.46 -3.05
N LEU A 45 -6.81 -1.68 -2.77
CA LEU A 45 -6.16 -2.59 -1.81
C LEU A 45 -4.73 -2.94 -2.21
N VAL A 46 -4.44 -3.06 -3.50
CA VAL A 46 -3.07 -3.29 -4.00
C VAL A 46 -2.17 -2.10 -3.65
N LEU A 47 -2.65 -0.86 -3.83
CA LEU A 47 -1.91 0.34 -3.45
C LEU A 47 -1.74 0.45 -1.93
N MET A 48 -2.78 0.14 -1.16
CA MET A 48 -2.72 0.10 0.31
C MET A 48 -1.72 -0.94 0.79
N ALA A 49 -1.70 -2.13 0.18
CA ALA A 49 -0.74 -3.18 0.50
C ALA A 49 0.71 -2.73 0.24
N LEU A 50 0.96 -2.12 -0.91
CA LEU A 50 2.30 -1.62 -1.26
C LEU A 50 2.76 -0.52 -0.29
N GLY A 51 1.93 0.49 -0.05
CA GLY A 51 2.27 1.60 0.84
C GLY A 51 2.50 1.15 2.27
N SER A 52 1.60 0.32 2.81
CA SER A 52 1.72 -0.17 4.19
C SER A 52 2.90 -1.13 4.37
N CYS A 53 3.15 -2.04 3.42
CA CYS A 53 4.29 -2.95 3.46
C CYS A 53 5.61 -2.16 3.54
N SER A 54 5.80 -1.19 2.65
CA SER A 54 6.99 -0.33 2.66
C SER A 54 7.09 0.53 3.94
N ALA A 55 5.96 1.04 4.43
CA ALA A 55 5.93 1.86 5.64
C ALA A 55 6.29 1.08 6.91
N LEU A 56 5.82 -0.16 7.06
CA LEU A 56 6.16 -1.02 8.19
C LEU A 56 7.68 -1.23 8.29
N ASP A 57 8.34 -1.52 7.18
CA ASP A 57 9.79 -1.69 7.13
C ASP A 57 10.52 -0.37 7.39
N LEU A 58 10.06 0.74 6.81
CA LEU A 58 10.65 2.07 7.03
C LEU A 58 10.62 2.46 8.52
N VAL A 59 9.48 2.30 9.18
CA VAL A 59 9.34 2.56 10.62
C VAL A 59 10.30 1.69 11.43
N ALA A 60 10.36 0.38 11.14
CA ALA A 60 11.23 -0.53 11.85
C ALA A 60 12.72 -0.19 11.68
N ILE A 61 13.14 0.22 10.48
CA ILE A 61 14.52 0.62 10.22
C ILE A 61 14.87 1.92 10.96
N LEU A 62 14.00 2.94 10.89
CA LEU A 62 14.22 4.22 11.59
C LEU A 62 14.30 4.04 13.10
N GLN A 63 13.46 3.18 13.68
CA GLN A 63 13.53 2.82 15.09
C GLN A 63 14.85 2.16 15.48
N LYS A 64 15.32 1.19 14.68
CA LYS A 64 16.63 0.54 14.88
C LYS A 64 17.80 1.52 14.78
N GLN A 65 17.67 2.53 13.92
CA GLN A 65 18.64 3.62 13.77
C GLN A 65 18.52 4.69 14.85
N ARG A 66 17.59 4.53 15.81
CA ARG A 66 17.31 5.48 16.90
C ARG A 66 16.98 6.88 16.39
N GLN A 67 16.22 6.96 15.30
CA GLN A 67 15.69 8.21 14.79
C GLN A 67 14.40 8.56 15.52
N ASP A 68 14.18 9.85 15.79
CA ASP A 68 12.96 10.34 16.45
C ASP A 68 11.82 10.51 15.45
N LEU A 69 11.26 9.39 15.00
CA LEU A 69 10.07 9.38 14.15
C LEU A 69 8.82 9.58 15.02
N GLN A 70 8.18 10.73 14.92
CA GLN A 70 6.97 11.08 15.67
C GLN A 70 5.69 10.68 14.94
N ASP A 71 5.67 10.83 13.59
CA ASP A 71 4.53 10.48 12.76
C ASP A 71 4.98 10.14 11.33
N ILE A 72 4.15 9.38 10.62
CA ILE A 72 4.35 9.06 9.21
C ILE A 72 3.02 9.05 8.48
N GLN A 73 2.95 9.77 7.36
CA GLN A 73 1.83 9.69 6.41
C GLN A 73 2.35 9.18 5.07
N ILE A 74 1.52 8.40 4.39
CA ILE A 74 1.88 7.80 3.12
C ILE A 74 0.78 8.08 2.09
N GLU A 75 1.16 8.59 0.93
CA GLU A 75 0.30 8.64 -0.24
C GLU A 75 0.83 7.69 -1.30
N VAL A 76 -0.07 6.94 -1.93
CA VAL A 76 0.28 6.05 -3.04
C VAL A 76 -0.58 6.40 -4.25
N LYS A 77 0.07 6.75 -5.36
CA LYS A 77 -0.59 7.08 -6.62
C LYS A 77 -0.23 6.04 -7.67
N GLY A 78 -1.24 5.42 -8.27
CA GLY A 78 -1.07 4.44 -9.34
C GLY A 78 -1.67 4.92 -10.64
N LYS A 79 -0.95 4.73 -11.75
CA LYS A 79 -1.43 4.91 -13.12
C LYS A 79 -1.69 3.54 -13.73
N ARG A 80 -2.88 3.36 -14.31
CA ARG A 80 -3.29 2.12 -14.99
C ARG A 80 -3.26 2.33 -16.50
N ARG A 81 -2.99 1.26 -17.26
CA ARG A 81 -3.16 1.27 -18.71
C ARG A 81 -4.66 1.27 -19.07
N GLU A 82 -4.98 1.71 -20.28
CA GLU A 82 -6.37 1.76 -20.76
C GLU A 82 -6.87 0.39 -21.24
N GLU A 83 -5.97 -0.44 -21.79
CA GLU A 83 -6.31 -1.77 -22.29
C GLU A 83 -6.62 -2.75 -21.15
N LEU A 84 -7.54 -3.66 -21.40
CA LEU A 84 -7.88 -4.75 -20.48
C LEU A 84 -6.80 -5.85 -20.50
N PRO A 85 -6.52 -6.43 -19.33
CA PRO A 85 -6.89 -5.97 -18.00
C PRO A 85 -6.15 -4.68 -17.63
N ASN A 86 -6.84 -3.71 -17.01
CA ASN A 86 -6.29 -2.41 -16.65
C ASN A 86 -5.28 -2.52 -15.48
N VAL A 87 -4.13 -3.11 -15.70
CA VAL A 87 -3.07 -3.22 -14.71
C VAL A 87 -2.38 -1.88 -14.46
N PHE A 88 -1.76 -1.71 -13.29
CA PHE A 88 -0.87 -0.58 -13.07
C PHE A 88 0.34 -0.64 -13.98
N THR A 89 0.76 0.51 -14.51
CA THR A 89 2.01 0.68 -15.25
C THR A 89 3.06 1.38 -14.41
N ASN A 90 2.62 2.35 -13.61
CA ASN A 90 3.47 3.16 -12.74
C ASN A 90 2.79 3.34 -11.38
N ILE A 91 3.56 3.26 -10.31
CA ILE A 91 3.11 3.58 -8.95
C ILE A 91 4.16 4.48 -8.31
N HIS A 92 3.71 5.53 -7.61
CA HIS A 92 4.56 6.40 -6.82
C HIS A 92 4.13 6.40 -5.37
N ILE A 93 5.08 6.20 -4.46
CA ILE A 93 4.89 6.22 -3.01
C ILE A 93 5.51 7.50 -2.46
N SER A 94 4.74 8.34 -1.80
CA SER A 94 5.22 9.54 -1.10
C SER A 94 5.18 9.30 0.40
N PHE A 95 6.32 9.36 1.06
CA PHE A 95 6.45 9.29 2.51
C PHE A 95 6.62 10.68 3.09
N PHE A 96 5.77 11.05 4.05
CA PHE A 96 5.84 12.29 4.81
C PHE A 96 6.15 11.93 6.27
N LEU A 97 7.40 12.18 6.67
CA LEU A 97 7.88 11.88 8.01
C LEU A 97 7.86 13.15 8.88
N LYS A 98 7.49 13.00 10.12
CA LYS A 98 7.57 14.06 11.13
C LYS A 98 8.49 13.63 12.26
N GLY A 99 9.41 14.50 12.66
CA GLY A 99 10.33 14.26 13.77
C GLY A 99 11.75 14.73 13.48
N GLU A 100 12.64 14.55 14.44
CA GLU A 100 14.06 14.84 14.28
C GLU A 100 14.79 13.64 13.66
N ILE A 101 14.83 13.61 12.35
CA ILE A 101 15.33 12.48 11.56
C ILE A 101 16.46 12.94 10.66
N ASP A 102 17.59 12.25 10.74
CA ASP A 102 18.72 12.45 9.83
C ASP A 102 18.31 12.08 8.40
N THR A 103 18.44 13.03 7.48
CA THR A 103 18.00 12.89 6.08
C THR A 103 18.68 11.73 5.37
N ILE A 104 20.01 11.56 5.56
CA ILE A 104 20.78 10.50 4.89
C ILE A 104 20.35 9.13 5.39
N LYS A 105 20.10 9.00 6.70
CA LYS A 105 19.59 7.75 7.28
C LYS A 105 18.18 7.44 6.80
N ALA A 106 17.32 8.46 6.72
CA ALA A 106 15.96 8.31 6.23
C ALA A 106 15.91 7.87 4.75
N GLU A 107 16.73 8.46 3.90
CA GLU A 107 16.84 8.07 2.48
C GLU A 107 17.29 6.62 2.32
N LYS A 108 18.33 6.21 3.05
CA LYS A 108 18.80 4.81 3.06
C LYS A 108 17.74 3.86 3.61
N ALA A 109 17.04 4.26 4.66
CA ALA A 109 15.96 3.46 5.24
C ALA A 109 14.79 3.28 4.24
N ALA A 110 14.40 4.35 3.55
CA ALA A 110 13.35 4.28 2.53
C ALA A 110 13.76 3.40 1.34
N GLU A 111 15.00 3.51 0.88
CA GLU A 111 15.51 2.64 -0.19
C GLU A 111 15.47 1.16 0.20
N LEU A 112 15.93 0.83 1.40
CA LEU A 112 15.88 -0.55 1.92
C LEU A 112 14.44 -1.04 2.10
N ALA A 113 13.57 -0.20 2.67
CA ALA A 113 12.19 -0.53 2.93
C ALA A 113 11.42 -0.84 1.64
N VAL A 114 11.58 0.00 0.62
CA VAL A 114 10.86 -0.15 -0.65
C VAL A 114 11.48 -1.25 -1.50
N LYS A 115 12.79 -1.20 -1.77
CA LYS A 115 13.43 -2.02 -2.81
C LYS A 115 13.97 -3.36 -2.32
N LYS A 116 14.25 -3.51 -1.02
CA LYS A 116 14.87 -4.73 -0.50
C LYS A 116 13.93 -5.58 0.33
N TYR A 117 13.11 -4.97 1.17
CA TYR A 117 12.31 -5.70 2.15
C TYR A 117 10.83 -5.82 1.79
N CYS A 118 10.27 -4.87 1.04
CA CYS A 118 8.86 -4.90 0.68
C CYS A 118 8.54 -6.01 -0.33
N SER A 119 7.95 -7.11 0.16
CA SER A 119 7.54 -8.24 -0.69
C SER A 119 6.47 -7.86 -1.72
N VAL A 120 5.59 -6.92 -1.38
CA VAL A 120 4.58 -6.41 -2.33
C VAL A 120 5.26 -5.64 -3.47
N HIS A 121 6.27 -4.81 -3.17
CA HIS A 121 7.07 -4.14 -4.19
C HIS A 121 7.69 -5.15 -5.17
N ASP A 122 8.37 -6.17 -4.64
CA ASP A 122 9.05 -7.17 -5.47
C ASP A 122 8.09 -7.91 -6.40
N MET A 123 6.92 -8.31 -5.90
CA MET A 123 5.91 -8.98 -6.71
C MET A 123 5.38 -8.07 -7.83
N LEU A 124 5.10 -6.81 -7.53
CA LEU A 124 4.56 -5.86 -8.51
C LEU A 124 5.63 -5.44 -9.53
N ALA A 125 6.86 -5.19 -9.10
CA ALA A 125 7.98 -4.85 -9.96
C ALA A 125 8.33 -6.01 -10.92
N ALA A 126 8.30 -7.25 -10.44
CA ALA A 126 8.47 -8.44 -11.27
C ALA A 126 7.39 -8.56 -12.35
N GLY A 127 6.20 -8.02 -12.10
CA GLY A 127 5.11 -7.90 -13.08
C GLY A 127 5.28 -6.78 -14.11
N GLY A 128 6.39 -6.04 -14.05
CA GLY A 128 6.71 -4.97 -15.02
C GLY A 128 6.15 -3.59 -14.63
N ILE A 129 5.73 -3.40 -13.37
CA ILE A 129 5.25 -2.11 -12.88
C ILE A 129 6.45 -1.26 -12.46
N ASP A 130 6.55 -0.03 -12.98
CA ASP A 130 7.54 0.95 -12.54
C ASP A 130 7.12 1.57 -11.21
N ILE A 131 7.90 1.34 -10.15
CA ILE A 131 7.60 1.81 -8.80
C ILE A 131 8.69 2.78 -8.33
N THR A 132 8.28 4.01 -8.06
CA THR A 132 9.13 5.08 -7.55
C THR A 132 8.67 5.55 -6.17
N TYR A 133 9.53 6.26 -5.47
CA TYR A 133 9.16 6.86 -4.19
C TYR A 133 9.82 8.22 -3.98
N SER A 134 9.27 8.99 -3.06
CA SER A 134 9.83 10.24 -2.56
C SER A 134 9.73 10.29 -1.03
N LEU A 135 10.56 11.09 -0.42
CA LEU A 135 10.64 11.26 1.03
C LEU A 135 10.67 12.74 1.38
N GLN A 136 9.82 13.15 2.32
CA GLN A 136 9.82 14.48 2.90
C GLN A 136 9.86 14.37 4.42
N ILE A 137 10.73 15.16 5.06
CA ILE A 137 10.86 15.23 6.52
C ILE A 137 10.44 16.64 6.96
N ASN A 138 9.56 16.69 7.92
CA ASN A 138 9.08 17.94 8.51
C ASN A 138 9.40 18.04 10.00
#